data_b2bdfeeccc4b89edab61baa796a085a0
#
_entry.id   b2bdfeeccc4b89edab61baa796a085a0
#
_cell.length_a   1.000
_cell.length_b   1.000
_cell.length_c   1.000
_cell.angle_alpha   90.00
_cell.angle_beta   90.00
_cell.angle_gamma   90.00
#
_symmetry.space_group_name_H-M   'P 1'
#
loop_
_entity.id
_entity.type
_entity.pdbx_description
1 polymer ?
#
loop_
_entity_poly.entity_id
_entity_poly.type
_entity_poly.pdbx_seq_one_letter_code
_entity_poly.pdbx_strand_id
1 'polypeptide(L)'
;LEPNSKEVFIDMGIDYLFYPEQIAAREVINLLGHTSTSEYVDFAAGKLSMVAFRLELTSPLLGRMVVDPEAYDEDLEYRVVAIVRGSKTIIPSIDDRFEEEDMVYVIARHNATNQVVELSGQHQVDVRNMMILGGSRIGVRIANELQNKVNIKLVDYDADKAFRLAERLDK
;
A
#
# COMPACT_ATOMS: atom_id res chain seq x y z
N LEU A 1 -0.84 25.89 2.98
CA LEU A 1 -0.44 26.01 4.39
C LEU A 1 0.86 25.27 4.56
N GLU A 2 1.87 25.92 5.12
CA GLU A 2 3.17 25.31 5.36
C GLU A 2 3.09 24.37 6.59
N PRO A 3 3.92 23.30 6.66
CA PRO A 3 3.93 22.35 7.79
C PRO A 3 4.10 23.02 9.15
N ASN A 4 4.80 24.14 9.22
CA ASN A 4 5.04 24.92 10.44
C ASN A 4 3.79 25.58 11.04
N SER A 5 2.67 25.60 10.30
CA SER A 5 1.41 26.16 10.81
C SER A 5 0.61 25.19 11.68
N LYS A 6 1.01 23.91 11.76
CA LYS A 6 0.23 22.90 12.49
C LYS A 6 0.19 23.18 13.99
N GLU A 7 1.32 23.55 14.58
CA GLU A 7 1.43 23.86 16.01
C GLU A 7 0.55 25.06 16.39
N VAL A 8 0.56 26.10 15.55
CA VAL A 8 -0.27 27.31 15.76
C VAL A 8 -1.76 26.96 15.78
N PHE A 9 -2.22 26.06 14.92
CA PHE A 9 -3.63 25.65 14.90
C PHE A 9 -4.01 24.77 16.09
N ILE A 10 -3.09 23.92 16.57
CA ILE A 10 -3.28 23.14 17.81
C ILE A 10 -3.40 24.08 19.02
N ASP A 11 -2.53 25.10 19.12
CA ASP A 11 -2.57 26.10 20.18
C ASP A 11 -3.86 26.94 20.16
N MET A 12 -4.48 27.08 19.00
CA MET A 12 -5.81 27.71 18.83
C MET A 12 -6.98 26.79 19.20
N GLY A 13 -6.73 25.58 19.70
CA GLY A 13 -7.76 24.63 20.13
C GLY A 13 -8.41 23.86 18.98
N ILE A 14 -7.73 23.70 17.84
CA ILE A 14 -8.20 22.89 16.72
C ILE A 14 -7.80 21.42 16.94
N ASP A 15 -8.76 20.53 17.12
CA ASP A 15 -8.54 19.11 17.38
C ASP A 15 -8.06 18.34 16.15
N TYR A 16 -8.54 18.71 14.95
CA TYR A 16 -8.22 18.01 13.72
C TYR A 16 -7.86 18.97 12.59
N LEU A 17 -6.72 18.68 11.94
CA LEU A 17 -6.23 19.44 10.80
C LEU A 17 -5.94 18.49 9.64
N PHE A 18 -6.64 18.66 8.53
CA PHE A 18 -6.46 17.88 7.33
C PHE A 18 -5.68 18.65 6.27
N TYR A 19 -4.65 18.01 5.72
CA TYR A 19 -3.88 18.49 4.58
C TYR A 19 -4.16 17.57 3.38
N PRO A 20 -5.10 17.94 2.48
CA PRO A 20 -5.49 17.07 1.37
C PRO A 20 -4.31 16.64 0.51
N GLU A 21 -3.36 17.55 0.24
CA GLU A 21 -2.18 17.24 -0.57
C GLU A 21 -1.28 16.20 0.12
N GLN A 22 -1.22 16.21 1.45
CA GLN A 22 -0.43 15.23 2.21
C GLN A 22 -1.10 13.86 2.19
N ILE A 23 -2.42 13.83 2.34
CA ILE A 23 -3.20 12.60 2.30
C ILE A 23 -3.09 11.97 0.91
N ALA A 24 -3.29 12.77 -0.15
CA ALA A 24 -3.18 12.29 -1.52
C ALA A 24 -1.78 11.78 -1.87
N ALA A 25 -0.71 12.49 -1.44
CA ALA A 25 0.65 12.04 -1.66
C ALA A 25 0.94 10.71 -0.96
N ARG A 26 0.50 10.57 0.30
CA ARG A 26 0.66 9.32 1.07
C ARG A 26 -0.07 8.16 0.42
N GLU A 27 -1.29 8.40 -0.09
CA GLU A 27 -2.07 7.36 -0.78
C GLU A 27 -1.34 6.86 -2.03
N VAL A 28 -0.81 7.76 -2.86
CA VAL A 28 -0.02 7.37 -4.04
C VAL A 28 1.23 6.58 -3.64
N ILE A 29 1.91 6.98 -2.56
CA ILE A 29 3.10 6.28 -2.06
C ILE A 29 2.74 4.88 -1.55
N ASN A 30 1.62 4.74 -0.84
CA ASN A 30 1.13 3.45 -0.39
C ASN A 30 0.81 2.52 -1.58
N LEU A 31 0.13 3.02 -2.61
CA LEU A 31 -0.15 2.25 -3.82
C LEU A 31 1.10 1.73 -4.52
N LEU A 32 2.20 2.48 -4.48
CA LEU A 32 3.48 2.03 -5.04
C LEU A 32 4.15 0.93 -4.20
N GLY A 33 3.99 0.99 -2.89
CA GLY A 33 4.50 -0.03 -1.97
C GLY A 33 3.73 -1.36 -2.05
N HIS A 34 2.51 -1.33 -2.61
CA HIS A 34 1.59 -2.46 -2.61
C HIS A 34 1.07 -2.80 -4.01
N THR A 35 1.95 -2.78 -5.01
CA THR A 35 1.59 -3.02 -6.43
C THR A 35 1.00 -4.40 -6.71
N SER A 36 1.24 -5.37 -5.82
CA SER A 36 0.73 -6.74 -5.93
C SER A 36 -0.53 -6.99 -5.09
N THR A 37 -1.11 -5.94 -4.47
CA THR A 37 -2.37 -6.06 -3.73
C THR A 37 -3.50 -5.37 -4.47
N SER A 38 -4.69 -5.97 -4.44
CA SER A 38 -5.90 -5.34 -4.97
C SER A 38 -6.44 -4.27 -4.03
N GLU A 39 -6.33 -4.51 -2.73
CA GLU A 39 -6.76 -3.58 -1.67
C GLU A 39 -5.77 -3.63 -0.50
N TYR A 40 -5.58 -2.48 0.15
CA TYR A 40 -4.75 -2.34 1.34
C TYR A 40 -5.39 -1.34 2.31
N VAL A 41 -5.60 -1.76 3.56
CA VAL A 41 -6.17 -0.90 4.61
C VAL A 41 -5.45 -1.13 5.94
N ASP A 42 -4.94 -0.05 6.54
CA ASP A 42 -4.33 -0.09 7.86
C ASP A 42 -5.34 0.08 8.99
N PHE A 43 -5.18 -0.71 10.06
CA PHE A 43 -5.96 -0.66 11.28
C PHE A 43 -5.09 -0.48 12.52
N ALA A 44 -5.74 -0.17 13.64
CA ALA A 44 -5.08 -0.09 14.95
C ALA A 44 -3.82 0.77 14.95
N ALA A 45 -3.88 1.96 14.34
CA ALA A 45 -2.76 2.89 14.19
C ALA A 45 -1.54 2.25 13.46
N GLY A 46 -1.80 1.46 12.43
CA GLY A 46 -0.77 0.81 11.61
C GLY A 46 -0.15 -0.45 12.22
N LYS A 47 -0.75 -1.02 13.26
CA LYS A 47 -0.28 -2.29 13.84
C LYS A 47 -0.74 -3.50 13.05
N LEU A 48 -1.94 -3.41 12.48
CA LEU A 48 -2.56 -4.45 11.67
C LEU A 48 -2.92 -3.88 10.31
N SER A 49 -2.82 -4.69 9.28
CA SER A 49 -3.23 -4.34 7.93
C SER A 49 -4.13 -5.43 7.37
N MET A 50 -5.19 -5.01 6.67
CA MET A 50 -5.96 -5.89 5.80
C MET A 50 -5.42 -5.73 4.39
N VAL A 51 -5.10 -6.85 3.77
CA VAL A 51 -4.67 -6.90 2.37
C VAL A 51 -5.59 -7.83 1.59
N ALA A 52 -5.87 -7.48 0.34
CA ALA A 52 -6.57 -8.36 -0.59
C ALA A 52 -5.68 -8.63 -1.79
N PHE A 53 -5.54 -9.89 -2.15
CA PHE A 53 -4.80 -10.34 -3.30
C PHE A 53 -5.53 -11.48 -4.03
N ARG A 54 -5.29 -11.57 -5.32
CA ARG A 54 -5.80 -12.65 -6.15
C ARG A 54 -4.80 -13.80 -6.19
N LEU A 55 -5.27 -15.02 -6.03
CA LEU A 55 -4.43 -16.21 -6.16
C LEU A 55 -4.15 -16.52 -7.64
N GLU A 56 -2.87 -16.62 -7.96
CA GLU A 56 -2.40 -17.02 -9.26
C GLU A 56 -2.07 -18.52 -9.29
N LEU A 57 -1.95 -19.11 -10.48
CA LEU A 57 -1.56 -20.51 -10.69
C LEU A 57 -0.24 -20.90 -10.00
N THR A 58 0.63 -19.94 -9.77
CA THR A 58 1.93 -20.12 -9.11
C THR A 58 1.84 -20.08 -7.58
N SER A 59 0.65 -19.79 -7.02
CA SER A 59 0.48 -19.67 -5.58
C SER A 59 0.72 -20.98 -4.85
N PRO A 60 1.58 -20.99 -3.81
CA PRO A 60 1.78 -22.18 -2.97
C PRO A 60 0.55 -22.51 -2.10
N LEU A 61 -0.46 -21.62 -2.04
CA LEU A 61 -1.69 -21.82 -1.28
C LEU A 61 -2.71 -22.70 -2.02
N LEU A 62 -2.62 -22.82 -3.35
CA LEU A 62 -3.62 -23.55 -4.14
C LEU A 62 -3.84 -24.97 -3.62
N GLY A 63 -5.11 -25.33 -3.42
CA GLY A 63 -5.53 -26.64 -2.91
C GLY A 63 -5.32 -26.86 -1.42
N ARG A 64 -4.61 -25.98 -0.71
CA ARG A 64 -4.48 -26.05 0.75
C ARG A 64 -5.77 -25.64 1.44
N MET A 65 -5.97 -26.11 2.66
CA MET A 65 -7.07 -25.67 3.52
C MET A 65 -6.88 -24.21 3.88
N VAL A 66 -7.96 -23.41 3.86
CA VAL A 66 -7.92 -21.99 4.19
C VAL A 66 -7.66 -21.76 5.67
N VAL A 67 -8.22 -22.65 6.51
CA VAL A 67 -7.98 -22.69 7.95
C VAL A 67 -7.20 -23.96 8.24
N ASP A 68 -5.89 -23.89 8.17
CA ASP A 68 -5.02 -25.03 8.47
C ASP A 68 -4.43 -24.84 9.87
N PRO A 69 -4.85 -25.67 10.85
CA PRO A 69 -4.32 -25.59 12.22
C PRO A 69 -2.84 -25.97 12.34
N GLU A 70 -2.31 -26.72 11.35
CA GLU A 70 -0.92 -27.21 11.33
C GLU A 70 0.02 -26.29 10.56
N ALA A 71 -0.53 -25.41 9.71
CA ALA A 71 0.22 -24.44 8.92
C ALA A 71 0.45 -23.11 9.64
N TYR A 72 0.30 -23.08 10.96
CA TYR A 72 0.57 -21.89 11.76
C TYR A 72 2.10 -21.68 11.80
N ASP A 73 2.59 -20.90 10.86
CA ASP A 73 3.94 -20.35 10.96
C ASP A 73 3.90 -19.25 12.04
N GLU A 74 4.52 -19.51 13.20
CA GLU A 74 4.55 -18.55 14.31
C GLU A 74 5.17 -17.20 13.89
N ASP A 75 6.00 -17.21 12.84
CA ASP A 75 6.62 -16.01 12.30
C ASP A 75 5.71 -15.25 11.31
N LEU A 76 4.72 -15.92 10.73
CA LEU A 76 3.80 -15.35 9.73
C LEU A 76 2.36 -15.28 10.26
N GLU A 77 2.14 -14.44 11.26
CA GLU A 77 0.80 -14.25 11.84
C GLU A 77 -0.14 -13.55 10.85
N TYR A 78 -0.96 -14.32 10.17
CA TYR A 78 -2.05 -13.81 9.35
C TYR A 78 -3.34 -14.61 9.55
N ARG A 79 -4.47 -14.01 9.21
CA ARG A 79 -5.77 -14.67 9.20
C ARG A 79 -6.55 -14.32 7.95
N VAL A 80 -6.99 -15.34 7.23
CA VAL A 80 -7.96 -15.16 6.13
C VAL A 80 -9.32 -14.85 6.74
N VAL A 81 -9.89 -13.72 6.34
CA VAL A 81 -11.19 -13.24 6.88
C VAL A 81 -12.33 -13.41 5.88
N ALA A 82 -12.02 -13.40 4.59
CA ALA A 82 -12.99 -13.66 3.53
C ALA A 82 -12.29 -14.12 2.25
N ILE A 83 -13.03 -14.83 1.41
CA ILE A 83 -12.64 -15.18 0.04
C ILE A 83 -13.80 -14.74 -0.88
N VAL A 84 -13.48 -14.07 -1.97
CA VAL A 84 -14.43 -13.80 -3.05
C VAL A 84 -14.08 -14.71 -4.23
N ARG A 85 -14.99 -15.65 -4.50
CA ARG A 85 -14.89 -16.62 -5.59
C ARG A 85 -16.01 -16.37 -6.60
N GLY A 86 -15.66 -15.85 -7.76
CA GLY A 86 -16.62 -15.35 -8.73
C GLY A 86 -17.49 -14.25 -8.15
N SER A 87 -18.78 -14.50 -7.96
CA SER A 87 -19.74 -13.54 -7.37
C SER A 87 -20.10 -13.83 -5.90
N LYS A 88 -19.46 -14.81 -5.26
CA LYS A 88 -19.78 -15.24 -3.90
C LYS A 88 -18.70 -14.81 -2.94
N THR A 89 -19.11 -14.27 -1.78
CA THR A 89 -18.23 -14.05 -0.62
C THR A 89 -18.37 -15.25 0.31
N ILE A 90 -17.24 -15.86 0.65
CA ILE A 90 -17.11 -17.02 1.52
C ILE A 90 -16.41 -16.55 2.80
N ILE A 91 -17.01 -16.81 3.95
CA ILE A 91 -16.30 -16.72 5.23
C ILE A 91 -15.67 -18.08 5.47
N PRO A 92 -14.33 -18.17 5.53
CA PRO A 92 -13.64 -19.45 5.53
C PRO A 92 -14.01 -20.36 6.69
N SER A 93 -14.20 -21.63 6.37
CA SER A 93 -14.36 -22.74 7.31
C SER A 93 -13.20 -23.73 7.16
N ILE A 94 -13.15 -24.72 8.05
CA ILE A 94 -12.09 -25.74 8.06
C ILE A 94 -12.08 -26.61 6.79
N ASP A 95 -13.22 -26.74 6.11
CA ASP A 95 -13.36 -27.57 4.88
C ASP A 95 -13.03 -26.78 3.61
N ASP A 96 -12.93 -25.45 3.70
CA ASP A 96 -12.67 -24.62 2.53
C ASP A 96 -11.21 -24.73 2.09
N ARG A 97 -11.02 -24.75 0.76
CA ARG A 97 -9.71 -24.77 0.13
C ARG A 97 -9.56 -23.58 -0.79
N PHE A 98 -8.32 -23.14 -0.93
CA PHE A 98 -7.96 -22.11 -1.87
C PHE A 98 -8.06 -22.65 -3.32
N GLU A 99 -8.69 -21.85 -4.18
CA GLU A 99 -8.80 -22.10 -5.60
C GLU A 99 -8.15 -20.97 -6.41
N GLU A 100 -7.81 -21.27 -7.64
CA GLU A 100 -7.31 -20.27 -8.58
C GLU A 100 -8.32 -19.13 -8.77
N GLU A 101 -7.83 -17.92 -8.98
CA GLU A 101 -8.64 -16.71 -9.13
C GLU A 101 -9.39 -16.26 -7.86
N ASP A 102 -9.26 -16.96 -6.72
CA ASP A 102 -9.80 -16.48 -5.47
C ASP A 102 -9.24 -15.10 -5.12
N MET A 103 -10.10 -14.15 -4.80
CA MET A 103 -9.71 -12.91 -4.15
C MET A 103 -9.72 -13.15 -2.64
N VAL A 104 -8.54 -13.20 -2.03
CA VAL A 104 -8.36 -13.55 -0.62
C VAL A 104 -8.15 -12.29 0.19
N TYR A 105 -8.97 -12.11 1.22
CA TYR A 105 -8.85 -11.01 2.19
C TYR A 105 -8.20 -11.52 3.46
N VAL A 106 -7.10 -10.90 3.82
CA VAL A 106 -6.25 -11.33 4.94
C VAL A 106 -6.00 -10.19 5.89
N ILE A 107 -6.08 -10.44 7.19
CA ILE A 107 -5.55 -9.54 8.22
C ILE A 107 -4.22 -10.10 8.69
N ALA A 108 -3.19 -9.25 8.69
CA ALA A 108 -1.85 -9.59 9.14
C ALA A 108 -1.24 -8.44 9.95
N ARG A 109 -0.13 -8.70 10.63
CA ARG A 109 0.69 -7.62 11.17
C ARG A 109 1.27 -6.80 10.01
N HIS A 110 1.39 -5.50 10.20
CA HIS A 110 1.89 -4.60 9.16
C HIS A 110 3.24 -5.05 8.57
N ASN A 111 4.17 -5.53 9.39
CA ASN A 111 5.48 -6.02 8.96
C ASN A 111 5.44 -7.37 8.24
N ALA A 112 4.37 -8.14 8.35
CA ALA A 112 4.19 -9.45 7.69
C ALA A 112 3.43 -9.35 6.36
N THR A 113 2.86 -8.21 6.02
CA THR A 113 1.98 -8.05 4.83
C THR A 113 2.66 -8.43 3.52
N ASN A 114 3.92 -8.06 3.32
CA ASN A 114 4.65 -8.38 2.09
C ASN A 114 4.85 -9.88 1.92
N GLN A 115 5.22 -10.59 3.00
CA GLN A 115 5.38 -12.05 2.98
C GLN A 115 4.06 -12.76 2.70
N VAL A 116 2.97 -12.25 3.30
CA VAL A 116 1.61 -12.79 3.05
C VAL A 116 1.20 -12.60 1.58
N VAL A 117 1.52 -11.45 0.98
CA VAL A 117 1.23 -11.19 -0.42
C VAL A 117 2.04 -12.09 -1.36
N GLU A 118 3.28 -12.43 -1.02
CA GLU A 118 4.10 -13.38 -1.79
C GLU A 118 3.44 -14.78 -1.89
N LEU A 119 2.63 -15.17 -0.88
CA LEU A 119 1.84 -16.40 -0.92
C LEU A 119 0.76 -16.39 -2.03
N SER A 120 0.40 -15.22 -2.57
CA SER A 120 -0.50 -15.15 -3.74
C SER A 120 0.08 -15.77 -5.01
N GLY A 121 1.39 -15.96 -5.06
CA GLY A 121 2.13 -16.29 -6.27
C GLY A 121 2.50 -15.07 -7.09
N GLN A 122 2.09 -13.87 -6.68
CA GLN A 122 2.47 -12.61 -7.31
C GLN A 122 3.83 -12.15 -6.78
N HIS A 123 4.69 -11.70 -7.68
CA HIS A 123 5.95 -11.08 -7.30
C HIS A 123 5.74 -9.58 -7.11
N GLN A 124 6.25 -9.06 -6.00
CA GLN A 124 6.23 -7.63 -5.76
C GLN A 124 7.06 -6.92 -6.83
N VAL A 125 6.44 -5.96 -7.52
CA VAL A 125 7.14 -5.16 -8.52
C VAL A 125 7.96 -4.09 -7.80
N ASP A 126 9.28 -4.23 -7.85
CA ASP A 126 10.21 -3.22 -7.34
C ASP A 126 10.22 -2.01 -8.30
N VAL A 127 9.54 -0.96 -7.92
CA VAL A 127 9.46 0.30 -8.69
C VAL A 127 10.79 1.04 -8.54
N ARG A 128 11.64 0.99 -9.56
CA ARG A 128 12.95 1.65 -9.57
C ARG A 128 12.93 3.02 -10.24
N ASN A 129 12.03 3.25 -11.18
CA ASN A 129 11.93 4.49 -11.94
C ASN A 129 10.48 4.98 -11.93
N MET A 130 10.29 6.27 -11.65
CA MET A 130 9.00 6.93 -11.64
C MET A 130 9.06 8.22 -12.47
N MET A 131 8.02 8.47 -13.25
CA MET A 131 7.81 9.76 -13.88
C MET A 131 6.57 10.44 -13.30
N ILE A 132 6.74 11.65 -12.79
CA ILE A 132 5.66 12.50 -12.26
C ILE A 132 5.37 13.60 -13.29
N LEU A 133 4.16 13.61 -13.81
CA LEU A 133 3.70 14.62 -14.74
C LEU A 133 2.96 15.74 -14.00
N GLY A 134 3.59 16.89 -13.95
CA GLY A 134 3.12 18.10 -13.27
C GLY A 134 3.78 18.34 -11.92
N GLY A 135 4.37 19.51 -11.75
CA GLY A 135 4.97 20.00 -10.51
C GLY A 135 3.93 20.57 -9.52
N SER A 136 2.82 19.87 -9.33
CA SER A 136 1.84 20.23 -8.30
C SER A 136 2.39 20.03 -6.89
N ARG A 137 1.72 20.57 -5.86
CA ARG A 137 2.11 20.34 -4.47
C ARG A 137 2.16 18.85 -4.11
N ILE A 138 1.24 18.06 -4.68
CA ILE A 138 1.19 16.59 -4.49
C ILE A 138 2.41 15.95 -5.17
N GLY A 139 2.66 16.28 -6.45
CA GLY A 139 3.77 15.72 -7.21
C GLY A 139 5.14 16.02 -6.59
N VAL A 140 5.36 17.26 -6.14
CA VAL A 140 6.58 17.66 -5.44
C VAL A 140 6.74 16.91 -4.12
N ARG A 141 5.64 16.72 -3.38
CA ARG A 141 5.68 15.98 -2.12
C ARG A 141 6.01 14.51 -2.31
N ILE A 142 5.41 13.85 -3.29
CA ILE A 142 5.74 12.47 -3.68
C ILE A 142 7.22 12.37 -4.04
N ALA A 143 7.72 13.31 -4.88
CA ALA A 143 9.11 13.33 -5.26
C ALA A 143 10.04 13.44 -4.04
N ASN A 144 9.78 14.36 -3.11
CA ASN A 144 10.58 14.53 -1.89
C ASN A 144 10.60 13.28 -1.01
N GLU A 145 9.48 12.58 -0.87
CA GLU A 145 9.39 11.40 -0.01
C GLU A 145 10.04 10.15 -0.63
N LEU A 146 10.08 10.08 -1.97
CA LEU A 146 10.56 8.89 -2.69
C LEU A 146 11.94 9.04 -3.34
N GLN A 147 12.49 10.25 -3.50
CA GLN A 147 13.74 10.50 -4.24
C GLN A 147 14.95 9.68 -3.77
N ASN A 148 14.98 9.28 -2.50
CA ASN A 148 16.04 8.42 -1.94
C ASN A 148 15.82 6.92 -2.18
N LYS A 149 14.65 6.52 -2.68
CA LYS A 149 14.26 5.11 -2.88
C LYS A 149 14.03 4.78 -4.35
N VAL A 150 13.58 5.74 -5.13
CA VAL A 150 13.14 5.57 -6.51
C VAL A 150 13.80 6.66 -7.36
N ASN A 151 14.26 6.31 -8.55
CA ASN A 151 14.76 7.30 -9.52
C ASN A 151 13.56 8.08 -10.10
N ILE A 152 13.44 9.37 -9.74
CA ILE A 152 12.27 10.19 -10.08
C ILE A 152 12.61 11.16 -11.19
N LYS A 153 11.73 11.22 -12.18
CA LYS A 153 11.71 12.26 -13.21
C LYS A 153 10.42 13.07 -13.08
N LEU A 154 10.53 14.31 -12.58
CA LEU A 154 9.41 15.23 -12.53
C LEU A 154 9.41 16.11 -13.79
N VAL A 155 8.29 16.19 -14.49
CA VAL A 155 8.11 16.94 -15.74
C VAL A 155 6.99 17.95 -15.55
N ASP A 156 7.21 19.21 -15.90
CA ASP A 156 6.17 20.25 -15.95
C ASP A 156 6.21 20.95 -17.31
N TYR A 157 5.07 21.43 -17.80
CA TYR A 157 5.00 22.19 -19.05
C TYR A 157 5.57 23.60 -18.92
N ASP A 158 5.60 24.15 -17.69
CA ASP A 158 6.19 25.46 -17.38
C ASP A 158 7.68 25.26 -17.07
N ALA A 159 8.53 25.72 -17.98
CA ALA A 159 9.98 25.58 -17.89
C ALA A 159 10.56 26.30 -16.66
N ASP A 160 10.07 27.51 -16.34
CA ASP A 160 10.56 28.27 -15.19
C ASP A 160 10.21 27.59 -13.87
N LYS A 161 9.04 26.99 -13.81
CA LYS A 161 8.60 26.19 -12.66
C LYS A 161 9.43 24.92 -12.54
N ALA A 162 9.66 24.22 -13.65
CA ALA A 162 10.49 23.00 -13.66
C ALA A 162 11.90 23.30 -13.16
N PHE A 163 12.49 24.43 -13.57
CA PHE A 163 13.81 24.88 -13.14
C PHE A 163 13.85 25.15 -11.62
N ARG A 164 12.88 25.92 -11.10
CA ARG A 164 12.77 26.18 -9.65
C ARG A 164 12.58 24.90 -8.82
N LEU A 165 11.88 23.91 -9.37
CA LEU A 165 11.68 22.62 -8.68
C LEU A 165 12.95 21.78 -8.69
N ALA A 166 13.75 21.84 -9.76
CA ALA A 166 15.04 21.14 -9.83
C ALA A 166 16.05 21.64 -8.78
N GLU A 167 15.95 22.90 -8.36
CA GLU A 167 16.78 23.47 -7.29
C GLU A 167 16.35 23.02 -5.89
N ARG A 168 15.10 22.56 -5.73
CA ARG A 168 14.47 22.21 -4.43
C ARG A 168 14.44 20.72 -4.16
N LEU A 169 14.53 19.91 -5.21
CA LEU A 169 14.61 18.45 -5.10
C LEU A 169 16.09 18.08 -5.11
N ASP A 170 16.54 17.43 -4.04
CA ASP A 170 17.90 16.90 -3.98
C ASP A 170 18.10 15.89 -5.13
N LYS A 171 19.30 15.91 -5.71
CA LYS A 171 19.65 15.03 -6.85
C LYS A 171 19.99 13.63 -6.37
#